data_1df0aef26d5135c4dc09b483035eca9f
#
_entry.id   1df0aef26d5135c4dc09b483035eca9f
#
_cell.length_a   1.000
_cell.length_b   1.000
_cell.length_c   1.000
_cell.angle_alpha   90.00
_cell.angle_beta   90.00
_cell.angle_gamma   90.00
#
_symmetry.space_group_name_H-M   'P 1'
#
loop_
_entity.id
_entity.type
_entity.pdbx_description
1 polymer ?
#
loop_
_entity_poly.entity_id
_entity_poly.type
_entity_poly.pdbx_seq_one_letter_code
_entity_poly.pdbx_strand_id
1 'polypeptide(L)'
;MQQGKSPLEKVKLKGLDESMKKLVSFVLCALLAVTALAGCGGDSSTASGSSGASGTEAVSGTVATDGSTSMQKVIGALGEAFEQANKGVTFTYNPTGSGSGIQAVSEGRCDIGLSSRNLKDDEKAKGLKQTVLALDGIAVIVNPKNGVKNLSVDQIAKIYTGEIKNWKELGGADGEIVVIGREAGSGTRDGFESITKTAEKCKYRQELTSTGDVITTVSQNANAIGYASLSAVKQSVKTVTVDGVAPTEQTVQDGTYKVQRPFVLVTKEGTALSAVAQKFFDYATSAEVSETIAAAGAVPVKK
;
A
#
# COMPACT_ATOMS: atom_id res chain seq x y z
N MET A 1 -49.43 7.14 37.89
CA MET A 1 -48.04 6.71 37.76
C MET A 1 -47.99 5.47 36.84
N GLN A 2 -47.75 5.67 35.56
CA GLN A 2 -47.53 4.57 34.61
C GLN A 2 -46.26 4.89 33.84
N GLN A 3 -45.27 3.99 33.92
CA GLN A 3 -44.02 4.09 33.23
C GLN A 3 -44.19 3.71 31.78
N GLY A 4 -43.82 4.60 30.86
CA GLY A 4 -43.76 4.36 29.42
C GLY A 4 -42.56 3.51 29.04
N LYS A 5 -42.80 2.41 28.32
CA LYS A 5 -41.77 1.56 27.69
C LYS A 5 -41.34 2.20 26.38
N SER A 6 -39.98 2.24 26.19
CA SER A 6 -39.25 2.67 25.01
C SER A 6 -39.55 1.80 23.76
N PRO A 7 -39.65 2.38 22.56
CA PRO A 7 -39.88 1.63 21.32
C PRO A 7 -38.57 1.28 20.58
N LEU A 8 -37.84 0.28 21.07
CA LEU A 8 -36.69 -0.30 20.38
C LEU A 8 -36.79 -1.84 20.37
N GLU A 9 -37.81 -2.36 19.71
CA GLU A 9 -37.89 -3.80 19.43
C GLU A 9 -38.90 -4.06 18.33
N LYS A 10 -38.46 -3.96 17.06
CA LYS A 10 -39.07 -4.63 15.89
C LYS A 10 -38.30 -4.25 14.61
N VAL A 11 -37.07 -4.77 14.47
CA VAL A 11 -36.52 -4.97 13.13
C VAL A 11 -36.69 -6.44 12.79
N LYS A 12 -37.71 -6.72 12.00
CA LYS A 12 -38.01 -8.02 11.42
C LYS A 12 -36.94 -8.36 10.38
N LEU A 13 -36.17 -9.41 10.63
CA LEU A 13 -35.41 -10.15 9.61
C LEU A 13 -36.40 -10.70 8.57
N LYS A 14 -36.43 -10.14 7.39
CA LYS A 14 -37.05 -10.67 6.20
C LYS A 14 -36.03 -10.58 5.06
N GLY A 15 -35.59 -11.74 4.55
CA GLY A 15 -34.80 -11.84 3.31
C GLY A 15 -33.51 -12.63 3.43
N LEU A 16 -33.58 -13.89 3.84
CA LEU A 16 -32.53 -14.87 3.55
C LEU A 16 -33.08 -15.83 2.51
N ASP A 17 -32.46 -15.82 1.35
CA ASP A 17 -32.77 -16.58 0.18
C ASP A 17 -32.74 -18.09 0.47
N GLU A 18 -33.71 -18.82 -0.11
CA GLU A 18 -33.92 -20.29 0.01
C GLU A 18 -32.72 -21.13 -0.46
N SER A 19 -31.76 -20.49 -1.12
CA SER A 19 -30.54 -21.13 -1.62
C SER A 19 -29.53 -21.51 -0.52
N MET A 20 -29.58 -20.86 0.64
CA MET A 20 -28.65 -21.14 1.75
C MET A 20 -29.10 -22.23 2.71
N LYS A 21 -30.37 -22.67 2.64
CA LYS A 21 -30.91 -23.75 3.51
C LYS A 21 -30.51 -25.15 3.07
N LYS A 22 -30.00 -25.33 1.86
CA LYS A 22 -29.59 -26.63 1.32
C LYS A 22 -28.14 -27.01 1.54
N LEU A 23 -27.29 -26.10 2.02
CA LEU A 23 -25.85 -26.35 2.23
C LEU A 23 -25.49 -26.80 3.65
N VAL A 24 -26.38 -26.70 4.63
CA VAL A 24 -26.11 -27.07 6.03
C VAL A 24 -26.43 -28.49 6.38
N SER A 25 -27.09 -29.26 5.47
CA SER A 25 -27.63 -30.62 5.79
C SER A 25 -26.74 -31.80 5.36
N PHE A 26 -25.52 -31.57 4.82
CA PHE A 26 -24.68 -32.66 4.28
C PHE A 26 -23.36 -32.91 5.04
N VAL A 27 -23.12 -32.33 6.21
CA VAL A 27 -21.83 -32.49 6.96
C VAL A 27 -21.98 -33.21 8.29
N LEU A 28 -23.10 -33.90 8.57
CA LEU A 28 -23.28 -34.56 9.87
C LEU A 28 -23.58 -36.09 9.77
N CYS A 29 -22.87 -36.81 8.90
CA CYS A 29 -22.93 -38.29 8.91
C CYS A 29 -21.62 -38.87 8.37
N ALA A 30 -20.54 -38.90 9.15
CA ALA A 30 -19.43 -39.86 8.98
C ALA A 30 -18.47 -39.80 10.18
N LEU A 31 -18.90 -40.22 11.34
CA LEU A 31 -18.03 -40.52 12.49
C LEU A 31 -18.70 -41.64 13.27
N LEU A 32 -18.30 -42.90 12.99
CA LEU A 32 -18.34 -44.02 13.95
C LEU A 32 -17.89 -45.32 13.25
N ALA A 33 -16.94 -45.96 13.88
CA ALA A 33 -16.36 -47.29 13.71
C ALA A 33 -14.94 -47.28 13.09
N VAL A 34 -13.90 -47.51 13.92
CA VAL A 34 -13.36 -48.85 14.19
C VAL A 34 -12.41 -48.78 15.37
N THR A 35 -12.74 -49.52 16.45
CA THR A 35 -11.86 -49.84 17.56
C THR A 35 -11.20 -51.19 17.35
N ALA A 36 -9.97 -51.30 17.87
CA ALA A 36 -9.27 -52.49 18.35
C ALA A 36 -8.62 -53.42 17.32
N LEU A 37 -7.29 -53.49 17.43
CA LEU A 37 -6.61 -54.78 17.71
C LEU A 37 -5.19 -54.47 18.21
N ALA A 38 -4.94 -54.87 19.44
CA ALA A 38 -3.63 -54.94 20.05
C ALA A 38 -2.89 -56.18 19.49
N GLY A 39 -1.59 -56.03 19.24
CA GLY A 39 -0.72 -57.15 18.88
C GLY A 39 0.74 -56.76 19.14
N CYS A 40 1.29 -57.24 20.25
CA CYS A 40 2.72 -57.23 20.57
C CYS A 40 3.50 -58.15 19.64
N GLY A 41 4.75 -57.78 19.34
CA GLY A 41 5.80 -58.75 19.07
C GLY A 41 6.87 -58.31 18.07
N GLY A 42 8.14 -58.18 18.54
CA GLY A 42 9.30 -58.64 17.79
C GLY A 42 10.10 -57.63 16.97
N ASP A 43 11.20 -57.26 17.57
CA ASP A 43 12.53 -56.91 17.07
C ASP A 43 12.87 -57.24 15.58
N SER A 44 13.49 -56.28 14.90
CA SER A 44 14.72 -56.35 14.10
C SER A 44 14.77 -55.32 12.95
N SER A 45 15.72 -54.42 13.11
CA SER A 45 16.66 -53.86 12.11
C SER A 45 16.29 -53.71 10.61
N THR A 46 16.63 -52.54 10.15
CA THR A 46 17.24 -52.13 8.88
C THR A 46 16.37 -51.41 7.83
N ALA A 47 16.99 -50.36 7.42
CA ALA A 47 17.04 -49.70 6.11
C ALA A 47 16.03 -48.60 5.84
N SER A 48 16.55 -47.38 6.02
CA SER A 48 16.51 -46.29 5.02
C SER A 48 15.45 -46.38 3.92
N GLY A 49 14.50 -45.49 4.08
CA GLY A 49 13.65 -45.04 3.00
C GLY A 49 13.23 -43.61 3.34
N SER A 50 14.17 -42.67 3.19
CA SER A 50 13.86 -41.25 3.27
C SER A 50 13.04 -40.88 2.04
N SER A 51 11.74 -41.07 2.10
CA SER A 51 10.79 -40.39 1.23
C SER A 51 10.72 -38.94 1.71
N GLY A 52 11.51 -38.08 1.10
CA GLY A 52 11.45 -36.63 1.28
C GLY A 52 10.09 -36.12 0.82
N ALA A 53 9.09 -36.18 1.71
CA ALA A 53 7.97 -35.28 1.61
C ALA A 53 8.54 -33.88 1.94
N SER A 54 8.75 -33.07 0.91
CA SER A 54 8.98 -31.64 1.04
C SER A 54 7.71 -31.02 1.64
N GLY A 55 7.51 -31.23 2.94
CA GLY A 55 6.51 -30.52 3.71
C GLY A 55 7.01 -29.08 3.80
N THR A 56 6.31 -28.18 3.13
CA THR A 56 6.44 -26.73 3.39
C THR A 56 6.21 -26.53 4.88
N GLU A 57 7.28 -26.33 5.66
CA GLU A 57 7.15 -26.03 7.08
C GLU A 57 6.21 -24.84 7.25
N ALA A 58 5.15 -25.03 8.03
CA ALA A 58 4.19 -23.99 8.34
C ALA A 58 4.93 -22.92 9.15
N VAL A 59 5.19 -21.76 8.53
CA VAL A 59 5.76 -20.62 9.25
C VAL A 59 4.68 -19.95 10.10
N SER A 60 5.07 -19.48 11.27
CA SER A 60 4.22 -18.69 12.15
C SER A 60 5.00 -17.52 12.74
N GLY A 61 4.31 -16.51 13.22
CA GLY A 61 4.92 -15.33 13.80
C GLY A 61 4.44 -14.04 13.16
N THR A 62 5.12 -12.95 13.44
CA THR A 62 4.75 -11.61 12.95
C THR A 62 5.73 -11.15 11.88
N VAL A 63 5.20 -10.58 10.79
CA VAL A 63 5.92 -9.77 9.82
C VAL A 63 5.65 -8.31 10.14
N ALA A 64 6.67 -7.58 10.59
CA ALA A 64 6.55 -6.17 10.94
C ALA A 64 7.05 -5.27 9.81
N THR A 65 6.16 -4.41 9.28
CA THR A 65 6.53 -3.42 8.25
C THR A 65 6.21 -2.00 8.71
N ASP A 66 7.02 -1.05 8.29
CA ASP A 66 6.89 0.36 8.67
C ASP A 66 7.25 1.26 7.47
N GLY A 67 6.57 2.37 7.29
CA GLY A 67 6.98 3.38 6.32
C GLY A 67 5.89 4.02 5.46
N SER A 68 6.12 4.04 4.17
CA SER A 68 5.39 4.85 3.18
C SER A 68 3.87 4.73 3.25
N THR A 69 3.19 5.83 3.57
CA THR A 69 1.71 5.91 3.55
C THR A 69 1.10 5.76 2.16
N SER A 70 1.89 5.96 1.10
CA SER A 70 1.44 5.75 -0.29
C SER A 70 1.33 4.27 -0.67
N MET A 71 2.06 3.40 0.03
CA MET A 71 2.05 1.95 -0.23
C MET A 71 0.88 1.23 0.46
N GLN A 72 0.05 1.92 1.22
CA GLN A 72 -0.98 1.32 2.09
C GLN A 72 -1.87 0.30 1.36
N LYS A 73 -2.37 0.61 0.18
CA LYS A 73 -3.22 -0.33 -0.58
C LYS A 73 -2.46 -1.56 -1.03
N VAL A 74 -1.27 -1.36 -1.59
CA VAL A 74 -0.45 -2.45 -2.14
C VAL A 74 0.01 -3.36 -1.03
N ILE A 75 0.63 -2.79 0.03
CA ILE A 75 1.19 -3.61 1.10
C ILE A 75 0.10 -4.25 1.96
N GLY A 76 -1.05 -3.57 2.12
CA GLY A 76 -2.21 -4.13 2.80
C GLY A 76 -2.78 -5.35 2.06
N ALA A 77 -2.96 -5.25 0.73
CA ALA A 77 -3.44 -6.38 -0.08
C ALA A 77 -2.45 -7.57 -0.06
N LEU A 78 -1.15 -7.31 -0.14
CA LEU A 78 -0.13 -8.37 -0.05
C LEU A 78 -0.09 -9.01 1.33
N GLY A 79 -0.16 -8.21 2.40
CA GLY A 79 -0.17 -8.70 3.78
C GLY A 79 -1.41 -9.57 4.05
N GLU A 80 -2.60 -9.11 3.65
CA GLU A 80 -3.84 -9.84 3.81
C GLU A 80 -3.82 -11.18 3.06
N ALA A 81 -3.38 -11.19 1.79
CA ALA A 81 -3.26 -12.41 1.01
C ALA A 81 -2.25 -13.40 1.63
N PHE A 82 -1.13 -12.88 2.16
CA PHE A 82 -0.12 -13.69 2.82
C PHE A 82 -0.63 -14.32 4.11
N GLU A 83 -1.36 -13.58 4.96
CA GLU A 83 -1.99 -14.11 6.18
C GLU A 83 -3.04 -15.19 5.86
N GLN A 84 -3.84 -14.98 4.81
CA GLN A 84 -4.84 -15.97 4.38
C GLN A 84 -4.19 -17.28 3.95
N ALA A 85 -3.05 -17.21 3.26
CA ALA A 85 -2.29 -18.37 2.79
C ALA A 85 -1.45 -19.05 3.88
N ASN A 86 -1.10 -18.34 4.96
CA ASN A 86 -0.21 -18.82 6.02
C ASN A 86 -0.86 -18.70 7.39
N LYS A 87 -1.58 -19.73 7.79
CA LYS A 87 -2.25 -19.77 9.12
C LYS A 87 -1.23 -19.67 10.24
N GLY A 88 -1.46 -18.77 11.21
CA GLY A 88 -0.53 -18.48 12.32
C GLY A 88 0.47 -17.35 12.05
N VAL A 89 0.41 -16.72 10.86
CA VAL A 89 1.14 -15.49 10.56
C VAL A 89 0.27 -14.28 10.86
N THR A 90 0.88 -13.25 11.44
CA THR A 90 0.30 -11.91 11.59
C THR A 90 1.16 -10.92 10.80
N PHE A 91 0.52 -10.15 9.90
CA PHE A 91 1.16 -9.09 9.16
C PHE A 91 0.82 -7.73 9.79
N THR A 92 1.83 -6.92 10.06
CA THR A 92 1.63 -5.57 10.60
C THR A 92 2.23 -4.51 9.68
N TYR A 93 1.49 -3.42 9.53
CA TYR A 93 1.93 -2.27 8.76
C TYR A 93 1.70 -0.98 9.54
N ASN A 94 2.77 -0.21 9.73
CA ASN A 94 2.75 1.07 10.42
C ASN A 94 3.01 2.21 9.41
N PRO A 95 2.01 3.04 9.05
CA PRO A 95 2.13 4.07 8.02
C PRO A 95 2.78 5.35 8.52
N THR A 96 4.08 5.38 8.73
CA THR A 96 4.84 6.49 9.34
C THR A 96 5.53 7.43 8.35
N GLY A 97 5.56 7.07 7.05
CA GLY A 97 6.31 7.76 6.01
C GLY A 97 7.64 7.08 5.66
N SER A 98 8.13 7.34 4.43
CA SER A 98 9.29 6.59 3.88
C SER A 98 10.56 6.75 4.71
N GLY A 99 10.87 7.97 5.16
CA GLY A 99 12.05 8.23 5.97
C GLY A 99 12.01 7.50 7.31
N SER A 100 10.85 7.51 7.97
CA SER A 100 10.64 6.81 9.25
C SER A 100 10.75 5.29 9.09
N GLY A 101 10.19 4.72 8.01
CA GLY A 101 10.32 3.28 7.72
C GLY A 101 11.75 2.85 7.39
N ILE A 102 12.48 3.67 6.63
CA ILE A 102 13.91 3.44 6.37
C ILE A 102 14.71 3.48 7.68
N GLN A 103 14.42 4.43 8.55
CA GLN A 103 15.06 4.51 9.87
C GLN A 103 14.67 3.31 10.74
N ALA A 104 13.40 2.91 10.75
CA ALA A 104 12.91 1.80 11.55
C ALA A 104 13.64 0.49 11.21
N VAL A 105 13.81 0.16 9.92
CA VAL A 105 14.57 -1.03 9.52
C VAL A 105 16.07 -0.89 9.81
N SER A 106 16.62 0.30 9.66
CA SER A 106 18.04 0.56 10.01
C SER A 106 18.33 0.28 11.48
N GLU A 107 17.38 0.60 12.36
CA GLU A 107 17.45 0.41 13.80
C GLU A 107 16.94 -0.96 14.27
N GLY A 108 16.44 -1.81 13.37
CA GLY A 108 15.89 -3.13 13.71
C GLY A 108 14.55 -3.08 14.42
N ARG A 109 13.77 -2.00 14.26
CA ARG A 109 12.42 -1.84 14.85
C ARG A 109 11.30 -2.46 14.00
N CYS A 110 11.59 -2.80 12.75
CA CYS A 110 10.73 -3.59 11.87
C CYS A 110 11.58 -4.52 11.01
N ASP A 111 10.95 -5.52 10.41
CA ASP A 111 11.61 -6.48 9.53
C ASP A 111 11.90 -5.85 8.16
N ILE A 112 10.90 -5.14 7.59
CA ILE A 112 10.96 -4.58 6.25
C ILE A 112 10.49 -3.12 6.29
N GLY A 113 11.35 -2.22 5.85
CA GLY A 113 11.01 -0.81 5.63
C GLY A 113 10.30 -0.62 4.29
N LEU A 114 9.35 0.30 4.24
CA LEU A 114 8.56 0.61 3.05
C LEU A 114 8.88 2.02 2.58
N SER A 115 9.35 2.17 1.36
CA SER A 115 9.66 3.48 0.81
C SER A 115 9.02 3.69 -0.56
N SER A 116 8.58 4.89 -0.79
CA SER A 116 8.05 5.36 -2.07
C SER A 116 9.03 6.29 -2.79
N ARG A 117 10.30 6.04 -2.61
CA ARG A 117 11.46 6.56 -3.34
C ARG A 117 12.64 5.60 -3.23
N ASN A 118 13.61 5.78 -4.08
CA ASN A 118 14.89 5.09 -3.92
C ASN A 118 15.60 5.50 -2.62
N LEU A 119 16.44 4.62 -2.10
CA LEU A 119 17.35 4.95 -1.01
C LEU A 119 18.36 6.02 -1.46
N LYS A 120 18.62 6.96 -0.56
CA LYS A 120 19.70 7.94 -0.70
C LYS A 120 21.07 7.25 -0.47
N ASP A 121 22.13 7.87 -0.91
CA ASP A 121 23.47 7.26 -0.81
C ASP A 121 23.95 7.12 0.65
N ASP A 122 23.57 8.05 1.51
CA ASP A 122 23.83 7.96 2.95
C ASP A 122 23.03 6.84 3.63
N GLU A 123 21.84 6.50 3.12
CA GLU A 123 21.03 5.37 3.60
C GLU A 123 21.64 4.03 3.14
N LYS A 124 22.08 3.96 1.88
CA LYS A 124 22.82 2.78 1.36
C LYS A 124 24.13 2.57 2.12
N ALA A 125 24.86 3.66 2.44
CA ALA A 125 26.11 3.59 3.22
C ALA A 125 25.91 3.02 4.63
N LYS A 126 24.68 3.03 5.16
CA LYS A 126 24.33 2.36 6.43
C LYS A 126 24.03 0.86 6.27
N GLY A 127 24.32 0.27 5.12
CA GLY A 127 24.06 -1.14 4.82
C GLY A 127 22.59 -1.44 4.54
N LEU A 128 21.82 -0.45 4.07
CA LEU A 128 20.44 -0.69 3.65
C LEU A 128 20.38 -1.09 2.17
N LYS A 129 19.56 -2.10 1.88
CA LYS A 129 19.26 -2.57 0.52
C LYS A 129 17.82 -2.30 0.16
N GLN A 130 17.59 -1.94 -1.10
CA GLN A 130 16.24 -1.78 -1.63
C GLN A 130 15.95 -2.84 -2.69
N THR A 131 14.71 -3.32 -2.70
CA THR A 131 14.14 -4.15 -3.77
C THR A 131 12.91 -3.46 -4.32
N VAL A 132 12.86 -3.24 -5.63
CA VAL A 132 11.69 -2.59 -6.25
C VAL A 132 10.53 -3.57 -6.26
N LEU A 133 9.42 -3.15 -5.65
CA LEU A 133 8.18 -3.90 -5.57
C LEU A 133 7.26 -3.57 -6.76
N ALA A 134 7.08 -2.28 -7.05
CA ALA A 134 6.17 -1.76 -8.07
C ALA A 134 6.60 -0.37 -8.53
N LEU A 135 6.00 0.13 -9.61
CA LEU A 135 6.02 1.54 -9.97
C LEU A 135 4.67 2.19 -9.59
N ASP A 136 4.72 3.47 -9.24
CA ASP A 136 3.54 4.25 -8.89
C ASP A 136 3.62 5.66 -9.48
N GLY A 137 2.52 6.11 -10.06
CA GLY A 137 2.37 7.49 -10.50
C GLY A 137 2.16 8.43 -9.31
N ILE A 138 2.82 9.58 -9.33
CA ILE A 138 2.48 10.67 -8.42
C ILE A 138 1.46 11.55 -9.14
N ALA A 139 0.19 11.35 -8.87
CA ALA A 139 -0.89 12.11 -9.48
C ALA A 139 -0.97 13.50 -8.86
N VAL A 140 -0.98 14.53 -9.69
CA VAL A 140 -1.36 15.90 -9.29
C VAL A 140 -2.88 15.94 -9.17
N ILE A 141 -3.38 16.33 -8.01
CA ILE A 141 -4.79 16.30 -7.65
C ILE A 141 -5.32 17.69 -7.32
N VAL A 142 -6.55 17.94 -7.73
CA VAL A 142 -7.30 19.15 -7.41
C VAL A 142 -8.71 18.78 -6.96
N ASN A 143 -9.42 19.75 -6.38
CA ASN A 143 -10.84 19.57 -6.06
C ASN A 143 -11.65 19.31 -7.34
N PRO A 144 -12.70 18.47 -7.33
CA PRO A 144 -13.56 18.23 -8.50
C PRO A 144 -14.17 19.49 -9.11
N LYS A 145 -14.41 20.53 -8.31
CA LYS A 145 -14.94 21.84 -8.75
C LYS A 145 -13.91 22.70 -9.49
N ASN A 146 -12.61 22.37 -9.39
CA ASN A 146 -11.56 23.11 -10.09
C ASN A 146 -11.67 22.87 -11.61
N GLY A 147 -11.67 23.93 -12.44
CA GLY A 147 -11.82 23.86 -13.89
C GLY A 147 -10.57 23.39 -14.65
N VAL A 148 -9.38 23.45 -14.03
CA VAL A 148 -8.12 23.11 -14.69
C VAL A 148 -8.06 21.61 -14.97
N LYS A 149 -7.63 21.25 -16.20
CA LYS A 149 -7.57 19.86 -16.68
C LYS A 149 -6.16 19.39 -16.96
N ASN A 150 -5.25 20.31 -17.29
CA ASN A 150 -3.87 20.02 -17.67
C ASN A 150 -2.92 21.05 -17.07
N LEU A 151 -1.76 20.61 -16.64
CA LEU A 151 -0.64 21.45 -16.22
C LEU A 151 0.66 20.89 -16.81
N SER A 152 1.56 21.77 -17.23
CA SER A 152 2.93 21.33 -17.54
C SER A 152 3.72 21.11 -16.25
N VAL A 153 4.81 20.35 -16.32
CA VAL A 153 5.75 20.20 -15.19
C VAL A 153 6.29 21.57 -14.76
N ASP A 154 6.56 22.48 -15.70
CA ASP A 154 7.01 23.84 -15.40
C ASP A 154 5.92 24.65 -14.67
N GLN A 155 4.66 24.58 -15.08
CA GLN A 155 3.55 25.23 -14.38
C GLN A 155 3.38 24.68 -12.95
N ILE A 156 3.49 23.37 -12.79
CA ILE A 156 3.47 22.72 -11.46
C ILE A 156 4.61 23.27 -10.60
N ALA A 157 5.84 23.34 -11.13
CA ALA A 157 6.98 23.90 -10.40
C ALA A 157 6.71 25.34 -9.97
N LYS A 158 6.19 26.19 -10.87
CA LYS A 158 5.87 27.60 -10.58
C LYS A 158 4.76 27.75 -9.54
N ILE A 159 3.76 26.89 -9.54
CA ILE A 159 2.73 26.85 -8.50
C ILE A 159 3.39 26.55 -7.14
N TYR A 160 4.17 25.48 -7.08
CA TYR A 160 4.76 25.03 -5.82
C TYR A 160 5.87 25.95 -5.30
N THR A 161 6.56 26.69 -6.16
CA THR A 161 7.52 27.75 -5.75
C THR A 161 6.83 29.09 -5.46
N GLY A 162 5.53 29.21 -5.71
CA GLY A 162 4.74 30.41 -5.46
C GLY A 162 4.95 31.53 -6.46
N GLU A 163 5.39 31.20 -7.68
CA GLU A 163 5.44 32.14 -8.82
C GLU A 163 4.06 32.32 -9.45
N ILE A 164 3.31 31.21 -9.64
CA ILE A 164 1.90 31.24 -10.03
C ILE A 164 1.06 31.07 -8.79
N LYS A 165 0.18 32.03 -8.51
CA LYS A 165 -0.60 32.09 -7.27
C LYS A 165 -2.11 32.05 -7.47
N ASN A 166 -2.58 32.20 -8.69
CA ASN A 166 -4.01 32.29 -8.98
C ASN A 166 -4.39 31.35 -10.13
N TRP A 167 -5.49 30.61 -9.95
CA TRP A 167 -5.98 29.66 -10.95
C TRP A 167 -6.32 30.29 -12.29
N LYS A 168 -6.70 31.59 -12.32
CA LYS A 168 -6.99 32.30 -13.59
C LYS A 168 -5.78 32.40 -14.52
N GLU A 169 -4.57 32.38 -13.98
CA GLU A 169 -3.34 32.36 -14.76
C GLU A 169 -3.17 31.07 -15.57
N LEU A 170 -3.93 30.05 -15.20
CA LEU A 170 -3.92 28.71 -15.79
C LEU A 170 -5.25 28.35 -16.48
N GLY A 171 -6.09 29.35 -16.76
CA GLY A 171 -7.40 29.16 -17.39
C GLY A 171 -8.49 28.62 -16.48
N GLY A 172 -8.26 28.63 -15.17
CA GLY A 172 -9.25 28.31 -14.15
C GLY A 172 -10.05 29.53 -13.69
N ALA A 173 -10.91 29.35 -12.68
CA ALA A 173 -11.63 30.43 -12.02
C ALA A 173 -10.68 31.36 -11.25
N ASP A 174 -11.09 32.62 -11.02
CA ASP A 174 -10.32 33.54 -10.18
C ASP A 174 -10.34 33.03 -8.72
N GLY A 175 -9.16 32.69 -8.20
CA GLY A 175 -8.99 32.17 -6.86
C GLY A 175 -7.53 31.87 -6.55
N GLU A 176 -7.12 32.21 -5.33
CA GLU A 176 -5.75 31.93 -4.86
C GLU A 176 -5.52 30.44 -4.74
N ILE A 177 -4.38 29.98 -5.28
CA ILE A 177 -4.00 28.55 -5.23
C ILE A 177 -3.53 28.18 -3.82
N VAL A 178 -4.19 27.17 -3.23
CA VAL A 178 -3.80 26.63 -1.92
C VAL A 178 -2.95 25.39 -2.12
N VAL A 179 -1.66 25.52 -1.91
CA VAL A 179 -0.68 24.45 -2.17
C VAL A 179 -0.58 23.53 -0.96
N ILE A 180 -0.99 22.27 -1.16
CA ILE A 180 -0.94 21.22 -0.14
C ILE A 180 0.19 20.26 -0.47
N GLY A 181 1.04 19.97 0.51
CA GLY A 181 2.15 19.04 0.38
C GLY A 181 2.24 18.04 1.51
N ARG A 182 3.37 17.36 1.52
CA ARG A 182 3.72 16.36 2.53
C ARG A 182 4.86 16.88 3.40
N GLU A 183 4.96 16.33 4.59
CA GLU A 183 6.03 16.56 5.55
C GLU A 183 7.40 16.17 5.00
N ALA A 184 8.47 16.67 5.62
CA ALA A 184 9.83 16.20 5.37
C ALA A 184 9.94 14.70 5.68
N GLY A 185 10.70 13.95 4.86
CA GLY A 185 10.83 12.50 4.97
C GLY A 185 9.73 11.70 4.22
N SER A 186 8.74 12.38 3.64
CA SER A 186 7.80 11.73 2.72
C SER A 186 8.48 11.37 1.41
N GLY A 187 8.52 10.08 1.07
CA GLY A 187 9.05 9.65 -0.23
C GLY A 187 8.22 10.15 -1.41
N THR A 188 6.94 10.48 -1.23
CA THR A 188 6.12 11.11 -2.26
C THR A 188 6.54 12.54 -2.50
N ARG A 189 6.84 13.30 -1.43
CA ARG A 189 7.41 14.65 -1.53
C ARG A 189 8.75 14.61 -2.23
N ASP A 190 9.66 13.75 -1.77
CA ASP A 190 11.01 13.61 -2.36
C ASP A 190 10.95 13.31 -3.86
N GLY A 191 10.08 12.35 -4.26
CA GLY A 191 9.87 11.99 -5.67
C GLY A 191 9.27 13.15 -6.48
N PHE A 192 8.23 13.80 -5.96
CA PHE A 192 7.58 14.93 -6.61
C PHE A 192 8.52 16.12 -6.80
N GLU A 193 9.18 16.55 -5.74
CA GLU A 193 10.11 17.69 -5.77
C GLU A 193 11.34 17.43 -6.65
N SER A 194 11.82 16.18 -6.69
CA SER A 194 12.91 15.77 -7.60
C SER A 194 12.52 15.92 -9.06
N ILE A 195 11.33 15.44 -9.44
CA ILE A 195 10.85 15.47 -10.83
C ILE A 195 10.53 16.89 -11.26
N THR A 196 9.90 17.68 -10.40
CA THR A 196 9.55 19.08 -10.67
C THR A 196 10.74 20.04 -10.47
N LYS A 197 11.89 19.55 -9.97
CA LYS A 197 13.10 20.33 -9.67
C LYS A 197 12.83 21.45 -8.64
N THR A 198 11.98 21.18 -7.69
CA THR A 198 11.55 22.13 -6.66
C THR A 198 12.02 21.76 -5.25
N ALA A 199 12.98 20.84 -5.13
CA ALA A 199 13.55 20.45 -3.83
C ALA A 199 13.93 21.67 -3.01
N GLU A 200 13.47 21.73 -1.75
CA GLU A 200 13.70 22.81 -0.79
C GLU A 200 13.15 24.20 -1.20
N LYS A 201 12.42 24.29 -2.32
CA LYS A 201 11.88 25.56 -2.84
C LYS A 201 10.36 25.65 -2.72
N CYS A 202 9.69 24.55 -2.42
CA CYS A 202 8.23 24.51 -2.31
C CYS A 202 7.72 25.40 -1.17
N LYS A 203 6.64 26.14 -1.47
CA LYS A 203 5.93 27.01 -0.54
C LYS A 203 4.57 26.41 -0.21
N TYR A 204 4.57 25.39 0.63
CA TYR A 204 3.36 24.74 1.05
C TYR A 204 2.53 25.63 1.99
N ARG A 205 1.21 25.68 1.77
CA ARG A 205 0.27 26.25 2.73
C ARG A 205 0.05 25.32 3.92
N GLN A 206 0.10 24.01 3.63
CA GLN A 206 0.04 22.95 4.66
C GLN A 206 0.95 21.80 4.25
N GLU A 207 1.64 21.24 5.23
CA GLU A 207 2.39 20.00 5.12
C GLU A 207 1.68 18.92 5.95
N LEU A 208 1.32 17.81 5.34
CA LEU A 208 0.49 16.76 5.93
C LEU A 208 1.26 15.46 6.05
N THR A 209 0.93 14.66 7.07
CA THR A 209 1.69 13.48 7.45
C THR A 209 1.32 12.21 6.68
N SER A 210 0.20 12.21 5.95
CA SER A 210 -0.22 11.05 5.16
C SER A 210 -0.74 11.40 3.77
N THR A 211 -0.68 10.43 2.85
CA THR A 211 -1.31 10.53 1.54
C THR A 211 -2.82 10.74 1.64
N GLY A 212 -3.46 10.09 2.61
CA GLY A 212 -4.89 10.21 2.85
C GLY A 212 -5.31 11.61 3.27
N ASP A 213 -4.51 12.28 4.11
CA ASP A 213 -4.78 13.64 4.57
C ASP A 213 -4.68 14.64 3.43
N VAL A 214 -3.70 14.49 2.53
CA VAL A 214 -3.60 15.33 1.30
C VAL A 214 -4.87 15.20 0.47
N ILE A 215 -5.33 13.99 0.19
CA ILE A 215 -6.55 13.74 -0.58
C ILE A 215 -7.77 14.38 0.11
N THR A 216 -7.89 14.20 1.41
CA THR A 216 -9.00 14.76 2.21
C THR A 216 -8.99 16.29 2.15
N THR A 217 -7.84 16.91 2.41
CA THR A 217 -7.70 18.38 2.40
C THR A 217 -8.01 18.99 1.03
N VAL A 218 -7.48 18.38 -0.06
CA VAL A 218 -7.78 18.82 -1.43
C VAL A 218 -9.27 18.65 -1.75
N SER A 219 -9.92 17.59 -1.29
CA SER A 219 -11.35 17.36 -1.52
C SER A 219 -12.24 18.41 -0.87
N GLN A 220 -11.79 19.01 0.21
CA GLN A 220 -12.55 20.01 1.01
C GLN A 220 -12.32 21.45 0.56
N ASN A 221 -11.31 21.74 -0.27
CA ASN A 221 -10.98 23.09 -0.69
C ASN A 221 -10.97 23.21 -2.22
N ALA A 222 -11.90 23.99 -2.79
CA ALA A 222 -12.04 24.17 -4.24
C ALA A 222 -10.78 24.75 -4.92
N ASN A 223 -9.96 25.50 -4.17
CA ASN A 223 -8.76 26.14 -4.67
C ASN A 223 -7.47 25.35 -4.37
N ALA A 224 -7.58 24.17 -3.75
CA ALA A 224 -6.42 23.38 -3.39
C ALA A 224 -5.85 22.62 -4.58
N ILE A 225 -4.51 22.51 -4.58
CA ILE A 225 -3.71 21.58 -5.37
C ILE A 225 -2.88 20.73 -4.41
N GLY A 226 -2.73 19.46 -4.72
CA GLY A 226 -1.88 18.52 -3.99
C GLY A 226 -1.33 17.45 -4.90
N TYR A 227 -0.58 16.54 -4.34
CA TYR A 227 -0.09 15.35 -5.03
C TYR A 227 -0.27 14.11 -4.15
N ALA A 228 -0.56 12.99 -4.78
CA ALA A 228 -0.79 11.72 -4.10
C ALA A 228 -0.34 10.54 -4.96
N SER A 229 -0.11 9.39 -4.33
CA SER A 229 0.03 8.13 -5.07
C SER A 229 -1.20 7.89 -5.93
N LEU A 230 -1.01 7.51 -7.20
CA LEU A 230 -2.10 7.17 -8.12
C LEU A 230 -2.98 6.07 -7.54
N SER A 231 -2.36 5.05 -6.92
CA SER A 231 -3.06 3.94 -6.27
C SER A 231 -3.98 4.38 -5.13
N ALA A 232 -3.72 5.53 -4.50
CA ALA A 232 -4.52 6.07 -3.40
C ALA A 232 -5.63 7.01 -3.85
N VAL A 233 -5.63 7.50 -5.09
CA VAL A 233 -6.61 8.46 -5.61
C VAL A 233 -8.03 7.91 -5.48
N LYS A 234 -8.94 8.77 -5.02
CA LYS A 234 -10.37 8.49 -4.84
C LYS A 234 -11.20 9.47 -5.66
N GLN A 235 -12.47 9.14 -5.90
CA GLN A 235 -13.43 10.00 -6.60
C GLN A 235 -13.68 11.36 -5.92
N SER A 236 -13.28 11.52 -4.67
CA SER A 236 -13.39 12.78 -3.93
C SER A 236 -12.45 13.88 -4.45
N VAL A 237 -11.47 13.54 -5.28
CA VAL A 237 -10.55 14.48 -5.93
C VAL A 237 -10.48 14.18 -7.43
N LYS A 238 -10.02 15.16 -8.20
CA LYS A 238 -9.78 15.04 -9.64
C LYS A 238 -8.29 15.07 -9.91
N THR A 239 -7.78 14.16 -10.74
CA THR A 239 -6.44 14.25 -11.30
C THR A 239 -6.40 15.25 -12.47
N VAL A 240 -5.29 15.92 -12.63
CA VAL A 240 -4.98 16.70 -13.84
C VAL A 240 -3.97 15.95 -14.69
N THR A 241 -4.04 16.12 -16.01
CA THR A 241 -2.99 15.61 -16.90
C THR A 241 -1.72 16.43 -16.71
N VAL A 242 -0.57 15.81 -16.89
CA VAL A 242 0.74 16.48 -16.83
C VAL A 242 1.38 16.41 -18.20
N ASP A 243 1.71 17.57 -18.79
CA ASP A 243 2.18 17.69 -20.16
C ASP A 243 1.27 16.96 -21.19
N GLY A 244 -0.06 17.01 -20.95
CA GLY A 244 -1.06 16.35 -21.76
C GLY A 244 -1.25 14.84 -21.50
N VAL A 245 -0.46 14.23 -20.60
CA VAL A 245 -0.53 12.79 -20.28
C VAL A 245 -1.35 12.58 -19.00
N ALA A 246 -2.34 11.70 -19.05
CA ALA A 246 -3.13 11.35 -17.88
C ALA A 246 -2.34 10.39 -16.97
N PRO A 247 -2.45 10.54 -15.62
CA PRO A 247 -1.89 9.59 -14.69
C PRO A 247 -2.76 8.32 -14.67
N THR A 248 -2.35 7.30 -15.39
CA THR A 248 -2.99 5.98 -15.43
C THR A 248 -1.93 4.89 -15.23
N GLU A 249 -2.36 3.70 -14.84
CA GLU A 249 -1.44 2.55 -14.74
C GLU A 249 -0.71 2.31 -16.06
N GLN A 250 -1.42 2.40 -17.18
CA GLN A 250 -0.83 2.21 -18.51
C GLN A 250 0.25 3.26 -18.82
N THR A 251 -0.02 4.56 -18.55
CA THR A 251 0.96 5.63 -18.84
C THR A 251 2.12 5.66 -17.87
N VAL A 252 1.96 5.11 -16.66
CA VAL A 252 3.06 4.83 -15.73
C VAL A 252 3.88 3.62 -16.23
N GLN A 253 3.22 2.56 -16.68
CA GLN A 253 3.86 1.35 -17.16
C GLN A 253 4.73 1.58 -18.41
N ASP A 254 4.22 2.33 -19.37
CA ASP A 254 4.95 2.65 -20.61
C ASP A 254 5.93 3.83 -20.47
N GLY A 255 5.94 4.49 -19.30
CA GLY A 255 6.84 5.60 -18.99
C GLY A 255 6.48 6.93 -19.66
N THR A 256 5.30 7.05 -20.28
CA THR A 256 4.84 8.33 -20.87
C THR A 256 4.44 9.32 -19.79
N TYR A 257 3.84 8.87 -18.68
CA TYR A 257 3.62 9.71 -17.50
C TYR A 257 4.92 9.87 -16.72
N LYS A 258 5.51 11.06 -16.75
CA LYS A 258 6.85 11.31 -16.20
C LYS A 258 6.89 11.45 -14.69
N VAL A 259 5.77 11.80 -14.03
CA VAL A 259 5.72 12.01 -12.58
C VAL A 259 5.45 10.67 -11.88
N GLN A 260 6.45 9.80 -11.87
CA GLN A 260 6.38 8.45 -11.33
C GLN A 260 7.64 8.10 -10.52
N ARG A 261 7.53 7.07 -9.69
CA ARG A 261 8.59 6.64 -8.78
C ARG A 261 8.42 5.17 -8.40
N PRO A 262 9.46 4.50 -7.87
CA PRO A 262 9.32 3.14 -7.36
C PRO A 262 8.67 3.10 -5.98
N PHE A 263 7.94 2.02 -5.72
CA PHE A 263 7.72 1.48 -4.39
C PHE A 263 8.80 0.45 -4.10
N VAL A 264 9.47 0.58 -2.98
CA VAL A 264 10.59 -0.31 -2.62
C VAL A 264 10.40 -0.91 -1.23
N LEU A 265 10.81 -2.17 -1.11
CA LEU A 265 11.04 -2.85 0.15
C LEU A 265 12.49 -2.58 0.54
N VAL A 266 12.71 -2.23 1.80
CA VAL A 266 14.04 -1.93 2.35
C VAL A 266 14.37 -2.97 3.42
N THR A 267 15.56 -3.57 3.32
CA THR A 267 16.10 -4.52 4.29
C THR A 267 17.50 -4.09 4.71
N LYS A 268 17.99 -4.64 5.82
CA LYS A 268 19.34 -4.36 6.32
C LYS A 268 20.29 -5.48 5.93
N GLU A 269 21.38 -5.14 5.24
CA GLU A 269 22.42 -6.08 4.85
C GLU A 269 23.11 -6.68 6.10
N GLY A 270 23.45 -7.95 6.02
CA GLY A 270 24.09 -8.65 7.14
C GLY A 270 23.14 -8.99 8.30
N THR A 271 21.85 -8.58 8.22
CA THR A 271 20.83 -8.98 9.19
C THR A 271 19.86 -9.94 8.53
N ALA A 272 19.82 -11.18 8.99
CA ALA A 272 18.86 -12.16 8.48
C ALA A 272 17.44 -11.77 8.93
N LEU A 273 16.51 -11.81 7.99
CA LEU A 273 15.08 -11.74 8.32
C LEU A 273 14.66 -12.99 9.10
N SER A 274 13.66 -12.88 9.96
CA SER A 274 13.01 -14.06 10.54
C SER A 274 12.46 -14.95 9.41
N ALA A 275 12.29 -16.25 9.65
CA ALA A 275 11.79 -17.18 8.62
C ALA A 275 10.46 -16.71 8.02
N VAL A 276 9.55 -16.16 8.85
CA VAL A 276 8.26 -15.64 8.39
C VAL A 276 8.42 -14.34 7.58
N ALA A 277 9.30 -13.44 7.99
CA ALA A 277 9.56 -12.20 7.27
C ALA A 277 10.27 -12.46 5.93
N GLN A 278 11.21 -13.43 5.89
CA GLN A 278 11.85 -13.84 4.64
C GLN A 278 10.83 -14.44 3.66
N LYS A 279 9.95 -15.32 4.15
CA LYS A 279 8.89 -15.91 3.32
C LYS A 279 7.93 -14.85 2.77
N PHE A 280 7.58 -13.83 3.57
CA PHE A 280 6.80 -12.69 3.08
C PHE A 280 7.57 -11.88 2.03
N PHE A 281 8.86 -11.61 2.27
CA PHE A 281 9.69 -10.88 1.31
C PHE A 281 9.78 -11.62 -0.03
N ASP A 282 10.01 -12.93 -0.01
CA ASP A 282 10.07 -13.77 -1.21
C ASP A 282 8.72 -13.78 -1.94
N TYR A 283 7.60 -13.93 -1.21
CA TYR A 283 6.26 -13.83 -1.75
C TYR A 283 6.03 -12.45 -2.40
N ALA A 284 6.25 -11.37 -1.67
CA ALA A 284 6.02 -10.00 -2.16
C ALA A 284 6.89 -9.65 -3.36
N THR A 285 8.06 -10.28 -3.48
CA THR A 285 8.97 -10.11 -4.61
C THR A 285 8.84 -11.19 -5.69
N SER A 286 7.90 -12.13 -5.58
CA SER A 286 7.64 -13.14 -6.60
C SER A 286 6.81 -12.58 -7.78
N ALA A 287 6.73 -13.31 -8.88
CA ALA A 287 5.90 -12.94 -10.02
C ALA A 287 4.40 -13.12 -9.75
N GLU A 288 4.03 -14.00 -8.81
CA GLU A 288 2.63 -14.35 -8.49
C GLU A 288 1.81 -13.18 -7.92
N VAL A 289 2.48 -12.19 -7.30
CA VAL A 289 1.79 -11.02 -6.73
C VAL A 289 1.45 -9.92 -7.75
N SER A 290 1.79 -10.12 -9.03
CA SER A 290 1.60 -9.08 -10.06
C SER A 290 0.15 -8.64 -10.19
N GLU A 291 -0.80 -9.59 -10.18
CA GLU A 291 -2.23 -9.27 -10.25
C GLU A 291 -2.72 -8.53 -8.99
N THR A 292 -2.24 -8.92 -7.81
CA THR A 292 -2.56 -8.24 -6.54
C THR A 292 -2.06 -6.80 -6.53
N ILE A 293 -0.83 -6.57 -7.03
CA ILE A 293 -0.24 -5.23 -7.14
C ILE A 293 -1.04 -4.37 -8.11
N ALA A 294 -1.39 -4.91 -9.29
CA ALA A 294 -2.20 -4.21 -10.28
C ALA A 294 -3.61 -3.90 -9.75
N ALA A 295 -4.28 -4.86 -9.11
CA ALA A 295 -5.59 -4.65 -8.48
C ALA A 295 -5.55 -3.57 -7.37
N ALA A 296 -4.41 -3.39 -6.72
CA ALA A 296 -4.19 -2.33 -5.75
C ALA A 296 -3.88 -0.96 -6.40
N GLY A 297 -3.79 -0.88 -7.73
CA GLY A 297 -3.61 0.35 -8.51
C GLY A 297 -2.15 0.80 -8.64
N ALA A 298 -1.19 -0.10 -8.49
CA ALA A 298 0.23 0.14 -8.79
C ALA A 298 0.68 -0.74 -9.97
N VAL A 299 1.78 -0.38 -10.59
CA VAL A 299 2.29 -1.08 -11.77
C VAL A 299 3.33 -2.12 -11.36
N PRO A 300 3.07 -3.43 -11.55
CA PRO A 300 4.04 -4.46 -11.27
C PRO A 300 5.32 -4.27 -12.11
N VAL A 301 6.48 -4.53 -11.52
CA VAL A 301 7.73 -4.61 -12.29
C VAL A 301 7.80 -5.95 -13.01
N LYS A 302 8.24 -5.93 -14.28
CA LYS A 302 8.51 -7.16 -15.01
C LYS A 302 9.70 -7.87 -14.35
N LYS A 303 9.51 -9.10 -13.94
CA LYS A 303 10.53 -9.98 -13.36
C LYS A 303 10.99 -10.99 -14.39
#